data_6cdbcfc1a00b43c59ec7ee0560ab5921
#
_entry.id   6cdbcfc1a00b43c59ec7ee0560ab5921
#
_cell.length_a   1.000
_cell.length_b   1.000
_cell.length_c   1.000
_cell.angle_alpha   90.00
_cell.angle_beta   90.00
_cell.angle_gamma   90.00
#
_symmetry.space_group_name_H-M   'P 1'
#
loop_
_entity.id
_entity.type
_entity.pdbx_description
1 polymer ?
#
loop_
_entity_poly.entity_id
_entity_poly.type
_entity_poly.pdbx_seq_one_letter_code
_entity_poly.pdbx_strand_id
1 'polypeptide(L)'
;MIEVITAPEHKYLYPSAVKVFLAGGIQKCPEWQKQIADALVKDYNDLNPLDYGFGRDIVLMNPRRAEWLNEPGAAQKQIEWEFDMIEKCDIFTMYFSGGESDQPICMYELGRNIERMKQKFPNDWMNRIVITCDSDYKRVNDVVIQTDLASDQRLGVSVVEGKDESIKEHFEKIKSYLKTWTRKPLT
;
A
#
# COMPACT_ATOMS: atom_id res chain seq x y z
N MET A 1 2.40 -8.67 -16.23
CA MET A 1 2.15 -7.20 -16.51
C MET A 1 1.94 -6.48 -15.18
N ILE A 2 2.35 -5.19 -15.07
CA ILE A 2 1.92 -4.32 -13.96
C ILE A 2 0.94 -3.28 -14.51
N GLU A 3 -0.26 -3.22 -13.94
CA GLU A 3 -1.28 -2.21 -14.23
C GLU A 3 -1.45 -1.29 -13.04
N VAL A 4 -1.58 0.02 -13.29
CA VAL A 4 -1.87 1.03 -12.25
C VAL A 4 -3.29 1.53 -12.45
N ILE A 5 -4.12 1.41 -11.40
CA ILE A 5 -5.48 1.94 -11.37
C ILE A 5 -5.50 3.08 -10.38
N THR A 6 -5.87 4.27 -10.83
CA THR A 6 -5.90 5.47 -10.00
C THR A 6 -7.35 5.89 -9.73
N ALA A 7 -7.62 6.28 -8.48
CA ALA A 7 -8.94 6.77 -8.09
C ALA A 7 -9.42 7.93 -8.98
N PRO A 8 -10.71 8.00 -9.33
CA PRO A 8 -11.81 7.10 -9.02
C PRO A 8 -12.09 6.07 -10.12
N GLU A 9 -11.08 5.67 -10.90
CA GLU A 9 -11.24 4.76 -12.02
C GLU A 9 -11.62 3.36 -11.54
N HIS A 10 -12.68 2.79 -12.12
CA HIS A 10 -13.06 1.39 -11.88
C HIS A 10 -12.73 0.56 -13.12
N LYS A 11 -11.81 -0.38 -12.94
CA LYS A 11 -11.47 -1.38 -13.96
C LYS A 11 -11.79 -2.79 -13.47
N TYR A 12 -11.92 -3.71 -14.39
CA TYR A 12 -12.04 -5.11 -14.05
C TYR A 12 -10.73 -5.62 -13.43
N LEU A 13 -10.83 -6.12 -12.21
CA LEU A 13 -9.69 -6.72 -11.51
C LEU A 13 -9.66 -8.22 -11.80
N TYR A 14 -8.68 -8.65 -12.58
CA TYR A 14 -8.51 -10.08 -12.88
C TYR A 14 -8.29 -10.88 -11.60
N PRO A 15 -9.04 -11.98 -11.37
CA PRO A 15 -8.90 -12.80 -10.16
C PRO A 15 -7.48 -13.34 -9.96
N SER A 16 -6.76 -13.62 -11.03
CA SER A 16 -5.38 -14.13 -11.01
C SER A 16 -4.32 -13.08 -10.70
N ALA A 17 -4.64 -11.78 -10.84
CA ALA A 17 -3.69 -10.69 -10.55
C ALA A 17 -3.51 -10.49 -9.05
N VAL A 18 -2.28 -10.16 -8.63
CA VAL A 18 -1.98 -9.71 -7.27
C VAL A 18 -2.32 -8.24 -7.15
N LYS A 19 -3.20 -7.90 -6.20
CA LYS A 19 -3.71 -6.54 -6.00
C LYS A 19 -3.06 -5.90 -4.80
N VAL A 20 -2.37 -4.78 -5.03
CA VAL A 20 -1.67 -4.00 -4.01
C VAL A 20 -2.34 -2.65 -3.83
N PHE A 21 -2.78 -2.33 -2.63
CA PHE A 21 -3.34 -1.03 -2.30
C PHE A 21 -2.27 -0.12 -1.67
N LEU A 22 -2.04 1.06 -2.27
CA LEU A 22 -1.03 2.02 -1.85
C LEU A 22 -1.62 3.05 -0.88
N ALA A 23 -1.98 2.61 0.34
CA ALA A 23 -2.52 3.48 1.38
C ALA A 23 -1.46 4.36 2.03
N GLY A 24 -1.84 5.56 2.43
CA GLY A 24 -0.97 6.50 3.13
C GLY A 24 -1.31 7.96 2.85
N GLY A 25 -0.51 8.86 3.41
CA GLY A 25 -0.77 10.30 3.32
C GLY A 25 -0.82 10.81 1.87
N ILE A 26 -1.86 11.60 1.58
CA ILE A 26 -2.05 12.28 0.29
C ILE A 26 -1.87 13.78 0.46
N GLN A 27 -2.70 14.39 1.32
CA GLN A 27 -2.71 15.83 1.50
C GLN A 27 -1.45 16.30 2.24
N LYS A 28 -0.74 17.26 1.66
CA LYS A 28 0.54 17.79 2.18
C LYS A 28 1.66 16.72 2.30
N CYS A 29 1.54 15.64 1.54
CA CYS A 29 2.55 14.59 1.45
C CYS A 29 3.15 14.56 0.04
N PRO A 30 4.39 14.06 -0.15
CA PRO A 30 4.97 13.86 -1.47
C PRO A 30 4.13 12.92 -2.33
N GLU A 31 4.35 12.89 -3.63
CA GLU A 31 3.67 11.98 -4.56
C GLU A 31 4.27 10.55 -4.51
N TRP A 32 4.46 10.03 -3.33
CA TRP A 32 5.13 8.75 -3.10
C TRP A 32 4.43 7.57 -3.78
N GLN A 33 3.10 7.58 -3.87
CA GLN A 33 2.35 6.52 -4.57
C GLN A 33 2.76 6.42 -6.04
N LYS A 34 2.86 7.59 -6.70
CA LYS A 34 3.30 7.66 -8.10
C LYS A 34 4.76 7.22 -8.25
N GLN A 35 5.63 7.67 -7.37
CA GLN A 35 7.05 7.29 -7.39
C GLN A 35 7.23 5.77 -7.27
N ILE A 36 6.51 5.13 -6.35
CA ILE A 36 6.55 3.68 -6.17
C ILE A 36 5.95 2.95 -7.38
N ALA A 37 4.81 3.42 -7.90
CA ALA A 37 4.18 2.80 -9.05
C ALA A 37 5.10 2.87 -10.29
N ASP A 38 5.68 4.04 -10.58
CA ASP A 38 6.61 4.23 -11.70
C ASP A 38 7.87 3.35 -11.54
N ALA A 39 8.43 3.28 -10.33
CA ALA A 39 9.59 2.45 -10.04
C ALA A 39 9.32 0.94 -10.21
N LEU A 40 8.15 0.45 -9.74
CA LEU A 40 7.76 -0.95 -9.92
C LEU A 40 7.52 -1.30 -11.38
N VAL A 41 6.86 -0.42 -12.15
CA VAL A 41 6.64 -0.60 -13.59
C VAL A 41 7.97 -0.62 -14.33
N LYS A 42 8.88 0.30 -14.01
CA LYS A 42 10.23 0.35 -14.60
C LYS A 42 11.01 -0.92 -14.30
N ASP A 43 11.11 -1.30 -13.03
CA ASP A 43 11.80 -2.50 -12.60
C ASP A 43 11.25 -3.77 -13.28
N TYR A 44 9.92 -3.86 -13.43
CA TYR A 44 9.28 -4.98 -14.12
C TYR A 44 9.66 -5.05 -15.60
N ASN A 45 9.80 -3.90 -16.27
CA ASN A 45 10.16 -3.83 -17.69
C ASN A 45 11.66 -4.03 -17.94
N ASP A 46 12.51 -3.58 -17.01
CA ASP A 46 13.97 -3.64 -17.12
C ASP A 46 14.55 -5.02 -16.75
N LEU A 47 13.83 -5.79 -15.95
CA LEU A 47 14.27 -7.12 -15.52
C LEU A 47 13.56 -8.22 -16.33
N ASN A 48 14.30 -9.28 -16.60
CA ASN A 48 13.71 -10.49 -17.19
C ASN A 48 12.53 -10.95 -16.31
N PRO A 49 11.30 -11.14 -16.84
CA PRO A 49 10.17 -11.63 -16.08
C PRO A 49 10.45 -12.90 -15.26
N LEU A 50 11.41 -13.71 -15.68
CA LEU A 50 11.87 -14.91 -14.96
C LEU A 50 12.65 -14.57 -13.69
N ASP A 51 13.38 -13.44 -13.65
CA ASP A 51 14.16 -13.01 -12.48
C ASP A 51 13.28 -12.44 -11.37
N TYR A 52 12.14 -11.86 -11.71
CA TYR A 52 11.13 -11.42 -10.74
C TYR A 52 10.32 -12.57 -10.14
N GLY A 53 10.32 -13.73 -10.80
CA GLY A 53 9.48 -14.85 -10.38
C GLY A 53 7.98 -14.56 -10.49
N PHE A 54 7.60 -13.48 -11.19
CA PHE A 54 6.20 -13.05 -11.36
C PHE A 54 5.50 -13.91 -12.41
N GLY A 55 4.98 -15.04 -12.00
CA GLY A 55 4.04 -15.81 -12.82
C GLY A 55 2.65 -15.17 -12.91
N ARG A 56 2.43 -13.96 -12.33
CA ARG A 56 1.12 -13.31 -12.24
C ARG A 56 1.19 -11.84 -12.61
N ASP A 57 0.08 -11.33 -13.13
CA ASP A 57 -0.13 -9.89 -13.28
C ASP A 57 -0.27 -9.22 -11.92
N ILE A 58 0.11 -7.95 -11.85
CA ILE A 58 0.04 -7.11 -10.65
C ILE A 58 -0.85 -5.92 -10.95
N VAL A 59 -1.73 -5.59 -10.03
CA VAL A 59 -2.53 -4.36 -10.06
C VAL A 59 -2.17 -3.49 -8.87
N LEU A 60 -1.64 -2.31 -9.15
CA LEU A 60 -1.37 -1.29 -8.14
C LEU A 60 -2.58 -0.35 -8.07
N MET A 61 -3.20 -0.26 -6.91
CA MET A 61 -4.36 0.59 -6.67
C MET A 61 -3.91 1.85 -5.93
N ASN A 62 -3.90 2.97 -6.67
CA ASN A 62 -3.42 4.26 -6.20
C ASN A 62 -4.60 5.16 -5.82
N PRO A 63 -4.79 5.48 -4.51
CA PRO A 63 -5.88 6.36 -4.08
C PRO A 63 -5.65 7.83 -4.42
N ARG A 64 -4.42 8.24 -4.76
CA ARG A 64 -4.11 9.64 -5.07
C ARG A 64 -4.56 9.98 -6.48
N ARG A 65 -5.60 10.80 -6.60
CA ARG A 65 -6.06 11.36 -7.88
C ARG A 65 -5.01 12.29 -8.49
N ALA A 66 -4.96 12.33 -9.83
CA ALA A 66 -4.14 13.31 -10.55
C ALA A 66 -4.64 14.75 -10.30
N GLU A 67 -5.95 14.92 -10.23
CA GLU A 67 -6.61 16.21 -9.97
C GLU A 67 -7.74 16.06 -8.94
N TRP A 68 -7.84 17.02 -8.03
CA TRP A 68 -8.97 17.11 -7.13
C TRP A 68 -10.13 17.81 -7.83
N LEU A 69 -11.21 17.09 -8.00
CA LEU A 69 -12.43 17.66 -8.54
C LEU A 69 -13.22 18.35 -7.42
N ASN A 70 -13.44 19.65 -7.54
CA ASN A 70 -14.30 20.43 -6.64
C ASN A 70 -15.79 20.27 -7.02
N GLU A 71 -16.22 19.04 -7.28
CA GLU A 71 -17.63 18.74 -7.59
C GLU A 71 -18.35 18.18 -6.34
N PRO A 72 -19.67 18.43 -6.20
CA PRO A 72 -20.46 17.81 -5.15
C PRO A 72 -20.35 16.30 -5.18
N GLY A 73 -20.06 15.67 -4.02
CA GLY A 73 -19.93 14.23 -3.90
C GLY A 73 -18.56 13.65 -4.28
N ALA A 74 -17.58 14.46 -4.70
CA ALA A 74 -16.25 13.94 -5.06
C ALA A 74 -15.55 13.24 -3.89
N ALA A 75 -15.70 13.80 -2.67
CA ALA A 75 -15.13 13.18 -1.46
C ALA A 75 -15.79 11.82 -1.16
N GLN A 76 -17.11 11.73 -1.29
CA GLN A 76 -17.83 10.46 -1.09
C GLN A 76 -17.39 9.41 -2.10
N LYS A 77 -17.33 9.74 -3.39
CA LYS A 77 -16.86 8.83 -4.44
C LYS A 77 -15.44 8.34 -4.19
N GLN A 78 -14.58 9.21 -3.65
CA GLN A 78 -13.22 8.84 -3.26
C GLN A 78 -13.21 7.81 -2.14
N ILE A 79 -13.94 8.08 -1.07
CA ILE A 79 -14.02 7.20 0.11
C ILE A 79 -14.62 5.83 -0.28
N GLU A 80 -15.68 5.83 -1.09
CA GLU A 80 -16.31 4.59 -1.58
C GLU A 80 -15.35 3.78 -2.46
N TRP A 81 -14.59 4.44 -3.33
CA TRP A 81 -13.57 3.79 -4.16
C TRP A 81 -12.45 3.18 -3.32
N GLU A 82 -11.91 3.94 -2.36
CA GLU A 82 -10.86 3.46 -1.45
C GLU A 82 -11.34 2.25 -0.66
N PHE A 83 -12.54 2.33 -0.10
CA PHE A 83 -13.15 1.22 0.62
C PHE A 83 -13.25 -0.04 -0.25
N ASP A 84 -13.79 0.07 -1.46
CA ASP A 84 -13.98 -1.04 -2.40
C ASP A 84 -12.64 -1.66 -2.84
N MET A 85 -11.63 -0.83 -3.13
CA MET A 85 -10.31 -1.30 -3.54
C MET A 85 -9.55 -1.97 -2.39
N ILE A 86 -9.67 -1.44 -1.18
CA ILE A 86 -9.09 -2.04 0.03
C ILE A 86 -9.71 -3.44 0.28
N GLU A 87 -11.02 -3.60 0.13
CA GLU A 87 -11.68 -4.91 0.30
C GLU A 87 -11.18 -5.94 -0.73
N LYS A 88 -10.81 -5.51 -1.92
CA LYS A 88 -10.33 -6.36 -3.01
C LYS A 88 -8.82 -6.64 -2.94
N CYS A 89 -8.05 -5.87 -2.18
CA CYS A 89 -6.60 -6.02 -2.18
C CYS A 89 -6.12 -7.34 -1.55
N ASP A 90 -5.01 -7.82 -2.08
CA ASP A 90 -4.27 -8.98 -1.58
C ASP A 90 -3.12 -8.55 -0.66
N ILE A 91 -2.53 -7.39 -0.93
CA ILE A 91 -1.48 -6.76 -0.14
C ILE A 91 -1.93 -5.32 0.19
N PHE A 92 -1.96 -4.99 1.46
CA PHE A 92 -2.22 -3.65 1.95
C PHE A 92 -0.89 -2.99 2.35
N THR A 93 -0.61 -1.82 1.80
CA THR A 93 0.58 -1.06 2.18
C THR A 93 0.16 0.24 2.85
N MET A 94 0.92 0.71 3.84
CA MET A 94 0.68 1.97 4.52
C MET A 94 1.98 2.75 4.70
N TYR A 95 2.02 3.95 4.13
CA TYR A 95 3.14 4.86 4.30
C TYR A 95 2.72 6.13 5.03
N PHE A 96 3.38 6.37 6.17
CA PHE A 96 3.21 7.60 6.96
C PHE A 96 4.35 8.57 6.64
N SER A 97 4.02 9.63 5.90
CA SER A 97 4.97 10.67 5.55
C SER A 97 5.17 11.65 6.69
N GLY A 98 6.42 11.99 6.97
CA GLY A 98 6.77 13.07 7.88
C GLY A 98 6.31 14.46 7.38
N GLY A 99 6.36 15.44 8.27
CA GLY A 99 6.01 16.84 8.00
C GLY A 99 4.67 17.25 8.61
N GLU A 100 3.93 18.14 7.92
CA GLU A 100 2.77 18.84 8.50
C GLU A 100 1.48 18.01 8.59
N SER A 101 1.36 16.95 7.82
CA SER A 101 0.13 16.15 7.74
C SER A 101 -0.03 15.23 8.96
N ASP A 102 -1.20 15.28 9.61
CA ASP A 102 -1.52 14.39 10.76
C ASP A 102 -2.00 13.00 10.34
N GLN A 103 -2.45 12.83 9.12
CA GLN A 103 -2.89 11.58 8.51
C GLN A 103 -3.84 10.73 9.40
N PRO A 104 -4.90 11.31 10.00
CA PRO A 104 -5.76 10.59 10.94
C PRO A 104 -6.52 9.43 10.27
N ILE A 105 -6.87 9.58 9.00
CA ILE A 105 -7.56 8.53 8.24
C ILE A 105 -6.65 7.32 8.03
N CYS A 106 -5.34 7.56 7.78
CA CYS A 106 -4.36 6.49 7.65
C CYS A 106 -4.27 5.63 8.92
N MET A 107 -4.34 6.25 10.11
CA MET A 107 -4.36 5.52 11.39
C MET A 107 -5.61 4.64 11.52
N TYR A 108 -6.78 5.18 11.18
CA TYR A 108 -8.04 4.44 11.17
C TYR A 108 -7.99 3.25 10.19
N GLU A 109 -7.53 3.50 8.97
CA GLU A 109 -7.41 2.47 7.93
C GLU A 109 -6.42 1.38 8.31
N LEU A 110 -5.27 1.74 8.90
CA LEU A 110 -4.28 0.77 9.34
C LEU A 110 -4.88 -0.21 10.35
N GLY A 111 -5.47 0.29 11.44
CA GLY A 111 -6.07 -0.55 12.47
C GLY A 111 -7.16 -1.46 11.91
N ARG A 112 -8.08 -0.91 11.10
CA ARG A 112 -9.14 -1.68 10.45
C ARG A 112 -8.56 -2.77 9.53
N ASN A 113 -7.51 -2.46 8.76
CA ASN A 113 -6.97 -3.40 7.79
C ASN A 113 -6.07 -4.47 8.40
N ILE A 114 -5.43 -4.26 9.53
CA ILE A 114 -4.78 -5.32 10.29
C ILE A 114 -5.81 -6.40 10.65
N GLU A 115 -6.94 -6.03 11.25
CA GLU A 115 -7.99 -6.98 11.61
C GLU A 115 -8.64 -7.66 10.39
N ARG A 116 -8.88 -6.91 9.33
CA ARG A 116 -9.42 -7.46 8.08
C ARG A 116 -8.49 -8.50 7.47
N MET A 117 -7.18 -8.24 7.42
CA MET A 117 -6.20 -9.18 6.87
C MET A 117 -6.09 -10.45 7.72
N LYS A 118 -6.15 -10.33 9.06
CA LYS A 118 -6.22 -11.49 9.97
C LYS A 118 -7.42 -12.38 9.66
N GLN A 119 -8.59 -11.79 9.45
CA GLN A 119 -9.82 -12.53 9.16
C GLN A 119 -9.79 -13.16 7.77
N LYS A 120 -9.36 -12.41 6.75
CA LYS A 120 -9.35 -12.86 5.36
C LYS A 120 -8.25 -13.89 5.08
N PHE A 121 -7.10 -13.78 5.75
CA PHE A 121 -5.91 -14.59 5.52
C PHE A 121 -5.26 -15.08 6.83
N PRO A 122 -5.95 -15.88 7.65
CA PRO A 122 -5.55 -16.18 9.02
C PRO A 122 -4.14 -16.78 9.15
N ASN A 123 -3.68 -17.51 8.14
CA ASN A 123 -2.38 -18.18 8.15
C ASN A 123 -1.24 -17.37 7.47
N ASP A 124 -1.55 -16.24 6.83
CA ASP A 124 -0.59 -15.52 5.96
C ASP A 124 -0.74 -13.98 6.02
N TRP A 125 -1.57 -13.46 6.91
CA TRP A 125 -1.92 -12.03 6.96
C TRP A 125 -0.70 -11.11 7.19
N MET A 126 0.30 -11.57 7.95
CA MET A 126 1.52 -10.80 8.22
C MET A 126 2.33 -10.52 6.94
N ASN A 127 2.29 -11.44 5.97
CA ASN A 127 2.94 -11.29 4.68
C ASN A 127 2.10 -10.48 3.66
N ARG A 128 1.06 -9.78 4.14
CA ARG A 128 0.13 -9.01 3.31
C ARG A 128 0.00 -7.56 3.75
N ILE A 129 0.79 -7.15 4.74
CA ILE A 129 0.78 -5.79 5.27
C ILE A 129 2.21 -5.25 5.26
N VAL A 130 2.41 -4.11 4.60
CA VAL A 130 3.68 -3.38 4.58
C VAL A 130 3.46 -2.02 5.23
N ILE A 131 4.21 -1.71 6.29
CA ILE A 131 4.11 -0.44 6.99
C ILE A 131 5.47 0.22 7.02
N THR A 132 5.54 1.47 6.56
CA THR A 132 6.73 2.32 6.66
C THR A 132 6.31 3.68 7.17
N CYS A 133 7.14 4.27 8.01
CA CYS A 133 6.91 5.55 8.63
C CYS A 133 8.19 6.39 8.58
N ASP A 134 8.09 7.65 8.16
CA ASP A 134 9.18 8.59 8.33
C ASP A 134 9.45 8.79 9.82
N SER A 135 10.69 8.87 10.22
CA SER A 135 11.06 9.08 11.64
C SER A 135 10.60 10.44 12.19
N ASP A 136 10.42 11.44 11.30
CA ASP A 136 9.91 12.77 11.62
C ASP A 136 8.37 12.88 11.52
N TYR A 137 7.67 11.77 11.25
CA TYR A 137 6.22 11.76 11.40
C TYR A 137 5.83 11.95 12.87
N LYS A 138 5.09 13.03 13.16
CA LYS A 138 4.83 13.46 14.55
C LYS A 138 4.11 12.43 15.44
N ARG A 139 3.50 11.41 14.86
CA ARG A 139 2.83 10.31 15.56
C ARG A 139 3.49 8.96 15.34
N VAL A 140 4.78 8.93 15.05
CA VAL A 140 5.54 7.69 14.79
C VAL A 140 5.39 6.68 15.91
N ASN A 141 5.45 7.11 17.18
CA ASN A 141 5.28 6.23 18.34
C ASN A 141 3.86 5.63 18.40
N ASP A 142 2.83 6.40 18.04
CA ASP A 142 1.46 5.87 17.98
C ASP A 142 1.36 4.76 16.91
N VAL A 143 1.96 4.97 15.74
CA VAL A 143 1.97 3.95 14.67
C VAL A 143 2.64 2.68 15.16
N VAL A 144 3.84 2.78 15.73
CA VAL A 144 4.61 1.62 16.20
C VAL A 144 3.85 0.88 17.30
N ILE A 145 3.49 1.58 18.38
CA ILE A 145 2.86 0.96 19.56
C ILE A 145 1.50 0.33 19.21
N GLN A 146 0.65 1.05 18.48
CA GLN A 146 -0.66 0.53 18.09
C GLN A 146 -0.56 -0.67 17.13
N THR A 147 0.42 -0.65 16.22
CA THR A 147 0.67 -1.79 15.34
C THR A 147 1.14 -3.01 16.12
N ASP A 148 2.07 -2.84 17.04
CA ASP A 148 2.57 -3.92 17.90
C ASP A 148 1.43 -4.54 18.73
N LEU A 149 0.62 -3.72 19.38
CA LEU A 149 -0.54 -4.19 20.15
C LEU A 149 -1.58 -4.90 19.28
N ALA A 150 -1.93 -4.30 18.12
CA ALA A 150 -2.92 -4.87 17.22
C ALA A 150 -2.44 -6.17 16.55
N SER A 151 -1.14 -6.40 16.48
CA SER A 151 -0.54 -7.57 15.81
C SER A 151 0.06 -8.60 16.76
N ASP A 152 -0.06 -8.44 18.07
CA ASP A 152 0.65 -9.22 19.09
C ASP A 152 2.18 -9.23 18.82
N GLN A 153 2.73 -8.07 18.49
CA GLN A 153 4.16 -7.85 18.16
C GLN A 153 4.68 -8.65 16.96
N ARG A 154 3.79 -9.08 16.08
CA ARG A 154 4.16 -9.89 14.90
C ARG A 154 4.33 -9.10 13.63
N LEU A 155 3.87 -7.85 13.59
CA LEU A 155 3.94 -6.98 12.42
C LEU A 155 4.88 -5.81 12.70
N GLY A 156 6.00 -5.75 11.99
CA GLY A 156 6.97 -4.67 12.17
C GLY A 156 6.61 -3.42 11.37
N VAL A 157 6.88 -2.25 11.97
CA VAL A 157 6.89 -0.96 11.27
C VAL A 157 8.33 -0.58 10.95
N SER A 158 8.63 -0.28 9.67
CA SER A 158 9.91 0.33 9.33
C SER A 158 9.87 1.82 9.61
N VAL A 159 10.62 2.26 10.60
CA VAL A 159 10.84 3.68 10.87
C VAL A 159 12.17 4.10 10.23
N VAL A 160 12.13 5.05 9.29
CA VAL A 160 13.27 5.41 8.47
C VAL A 160 13.50 6.92 8.51
N GLU A 161 14.76 7.35 8.60
CA GLU A 161 15.13 8.75 8.57
C GLU A 161 15.26 9.26 7.12
N GLY A 162 14.55 10.37 6.83
CA GLY A 162 14.55 11.00 5.52
C GLY A 162 13.50 10.45 4.57
N LYS A 163 12.77 11.37 3.92
CA LYS A 163 11.60 11.02 3.06
C LYS A 163 11.96 10.14 1.88
N ASP A 164 13.05 10.44 1.20
CA ASP A 164 13.46 9.69 0.01
C ASP A 164 13.89 8.27 0.39
N GLU A 165 14.60 8.11 1.50
CA GLU A 165 15.01 6.80 2.02
C GLU A 165 13.80 6.00 2.54
N SER A 166 12.83 6.67 3.16
CA SER A 166 11.58 6.03 3.60
C SER A 166 10.76 5.52 2.43
N ILE A 167 10.63 6.30 1.35
CA ILE A 167 9.92 5.89 0.13
C ILE A 167 10.65 4.71 -0.52
N LYS A 168 11.97 4.75 -0.59
CA LYS A 168 12.80 3.67 -1.12
C LYS A 168 12.65 2.38 -0.30
N GLU A 169 12.70 2.47 1.03
CA GLU A 169 12.47 1.32 1.92
C GLU A 169 11.07 0.73 1.70
N HIS A 170 10.05 1.58 1.59
CA HIS A 170 8.68 1.15 1.33
C HIS A 170 8.57 0.41 -0.01
N PHE A 171 9.21 0.94 -1.06
CA PHE A 171 9.31 0.30 -2.37
C PHE A 171 9.99 -1.08 -2.29
N GLU A 172 11.16 -1.20 -1.65
CA GLU A 172 11.90 -2.46 -1.55
C GLU A 172 11.10 -3.53 -0.77
N LYS A 173 10.36 -3.11 0.26
CA LYS A 173 9.46 -4.02 0.98
C LYS A 173 8.32 -4.51 0.10
N ILE A 174 7.62 -3.63 -0.59
CA ILE A 174 6.56 -4.03 -1.54
C ILE A 174 7.12 -5.01 -2.55
N LYS A 175 8.26 -4.71 -3.14
CA LYS A 175 8.95 -5.55 -4.11
C LYS A 175 9.30 -6.93 -3.53
N SER A 176 9.81 -6.98 -2.30
CA SER A 176 10.13 -8.23 -1.61
C SER A 176 8.89 -9.10 -1.39
N TYR A 177 7.78 -8.49 -0.95
CA TYR A 177 6.50 -9.17 -0.76
C TYR A 177 5.93 -9.70 -2.08
N LEU A 178 5.99 -8.91 -3.14
CA LEU A 178 5.57 -9.33 -4.47
C LEU A 178 6.37 -10.55 -4.97
N LYS A 179 7.69 -10.57 -4.78
CA LYS A 179 8.54 -11.71 -5.14
C LYS A 179 8.15 -12.99 -4.38
N THR A 180 7.80 -12.88 -3.13
CA THR A 180 7.36 -14.00 -2.31
C THR A 180 6.00 -14.53 -2.76
N TRP A 181 5.09 -13.64 -3.12
CA TRP A 181 3.71 -13.94 -3.50
C TRP A 181 3.57 -14.64 -4.84
N THR A 182 4.37 -14.22 -5.80
CA THR A 182 4.31 -14.75 -7.17
C THR A 182 4.90 -16.15 -7.30
N ARG A 183 5.67 -16.62 -6.32
CA ARG A 183 6.22 -17.97 -6.27
C ARG A 183 5.26 -19.01 -5.69
N LYS A 184 4.15 -18.61 -5.06
CA LYS A 184 3.17 -19.56 -4.52
C LYS A 184 2.28 -20.09 -5.66
N PRO A 185 2.08 -21.41 -5.82
CA PRO A 185 1.15 -21.95 -6.78
C PRO A 185 -0.27 -21.48 -6.51
N LEU A 186 -1.09 -21.35 -7.57
CA LEU A 186 -2.52 -21.14 -7.47
C LEU A 186 -3.13 -22.40 -6.80
N THR A 187 -3.49 -22.31 -5.53
CA THR A 187 -4.31 -23.35 -4.86
C THR A 187 -5.77 -23.04 -5.09
#